data_8c0d1eca44c4c4c2bceaf10fd61f2eeb
#
_entry.id   8c0d1eca44c4c4c2bceaf10fd61f2eeb
#
_cell.length_a   1.000
_cell.length_b   1.000
_cell.length_c   1.000
_cell.angle_alpha   90.00
_cell.angle_beta   90.00
_cell.angle_gamma   90.00
#
_symmetry.space_group_name_H-M   'P 1'
#
loop_
_entity.id
_entity.type
_entity.pdbx_description
1 polymer ?
#
loop_
_entity_poly.entity_id
_entity_poly.type
_entity_poly.pdbx_seq_one_letter_code
_entity_poly.pdbx_strand_id
1 'polypeptide(L)'
;VPLRRESLVRAIELNDVQVKNNLAAFEWGRYAAHQPDALMKAIQPSQVIQFKKRESLEDLIADRMTRLTDYQDQAYALLYQGIVEKVRATEAPLGKTLLSETVARQLYRLMAYKDEYEVARLHTQTGFMERIQNSFEGDFKVHYHLAPPLWSKRNSQGELVKKKFGPIMLTGFKVLAKLKGLRGTKLDYFGKTEERQTERALVREYMQHIDHVLGSLSS
;
A
#
# COMPACT_ATOMS: atom_id res chain seq x y z
N VAL A 1 26.28 1.23 25.59
CA VAL A 1 27.13 0.71 24.50
C VAL A 1 28.56 0.98 24.88
N PRO A 2 29.48 -0.01 24.87
CA PRO A 2 30.87 0.14 25.31
C PRO A 2 31.75 0.85 24.26
N LEU A 3 31.15 1.56 23.31
CA LEU A 3 31.84 2.29 22.24
C LEU A 3 31.79 3.80 22.51
N ARG A 4 32.88 4.50 22.14
CA ARG A 4 32.93 5.95 22.23
C ARG A 4 32.04 6.58 21.15
N ARG A 5 31.48 7.76 21.44
CA ARG A 5 30.64 8.53 20.51
C ARG A 5 31.35 8.75 19.16
N GLU A 6 32.64 9.13 19.24
CA GLU A 6 33.47 9.43 18.05
C GLU A 6 33.59 8.21 17.12
N SER A 7 33.69 7.02 17.69
CA SER A 7 33.76 5.76 16.93
C SER A 7 32.45 5.46 16.21
N LEU A 8 31.29 5.74 16.84
CA LEU A 8 29.97 5.55 16.24
C LEU A 8 29.73 6.58 15.13
N VAL A 9 30.07 7.86 15.37
CA VAL A 9 30.01 8.92 14.35
C VAL A 9 30.87 8.54 13.15
N ARG A 10 32.11 8.09 13.40
CA ARG A 10 33.01 7.68 12.32
C ARG A 10 32.50 6.47 11.53
N ALA A 11 31.85 5.53 12.18
CA ALA A 11 31.23 4.39 11.50
C ALA A 11 30.07 4.84 10.59
N ILE A 12 29.26 5.81 11.02
CA ILE A 12 28.19 6.38 10.20
C ILE A 12 28.77 7.10 8.98
N GLU A 13 29.84 7.88 9.15
CA GLU A 13 30.54 8.56 8.05
C GLU A 13 31.11 7.56 7.04
N LEU A 14 31.77 6.51 7.52
CA LEU A 14 32.38 5.48 6.66
C LEU A 14 31.37 4.65 5.90
N ASN A 15 30.14 4.49 6.43
CA ASN A 15 29.06 3.82 5.73
C ASN A 15 28.53 4.62 4.52
N ASP A 16 28.80 5.93 4.47
CA ASP A 16 28.50 6.87 3.38
C ASP A 16 27.05 6.83 2.84
N VAL A 17 26.10 6.32 3.64
CA VAL A 17 24.67 6.29 3.31
C VAL A 17 23.93 7.33 4.15
N GLN A 18 23.35 8.34 3.50
CA GLN A 18 22.51 9.35 4.19
C GLN A 18 23.17 9.93 5.45
N VAL A 19 24.48 10.16 5.42
CA VAL A 19 25.34 10.50 6.57
C VAL A 19 24.71 11.58 7.47
N LYS A 20 24.26 12.70 6.88
CA LYS A 20 23.64 13.80 7.65
C LYS A 20 22.39 13.36 8.42
N ASN A 21 21.53 12.59 7.78
CA ASN A 21 20.29 12.11 8.40
C ASN A 21 20.57 11.09 9.50
N ASN A 22 21.53 10.18 9.26
CA ASN A 22 21.92 9.16 10.23
C ASN A 22 22.64 9.78 11.45
N LEU A 23 23.46 10.81 11.25
CA LEU A 23 24.04 11.55 12.36
C LEU A 23 22.97 12.29 13.17
N ALA A 24 22.01 12.96 12.51
CA ALA A 24 20.89 13.61 13.18
C ALA A 24 20.06 12.59 13.98
N ALA A 25 19.72 11.44 13.40
CA ALA A 25 18.98 10.39 14.07
C ALA A 25 19.77 9.83 15.29
N PHE A 26 21.08 9.66 15.17
CA PHE A 26 21.95 9.23 16.27
C PHE A 26 21.93 10.24 17.43
N GLU A 27 22.06 11.54 17.15
CA GLU A 27 22.02 12.60 18.18
C GLU A 27 20.63 12.70 18.83
N TRP A 28 19.55 12.57 18.05
CA TRP A 28 18.18 12.51 18.59
C TRP A 28 17.98 11.29 19.49
N GLY A 29 18.52 10.13 19.13
CA GLY A 29 18.48 8.92 19.97
C GLY A 29 19.24 9.11 21.29
N ARG A 30 20.39 9.79 21.26
CA ARG A 30 21.13 10.14 22.47
C ARG A 30 20.37 11.14 23.34
N TYR A 31 19.77 12.15 22.74
CA TYR A 31 18.93 13.12 23.44
C TYR A 31 17.74 12.44 24.10
N ALA A 32 17.07 11.52 23.37
CA ALA A 32 15.98 10.70 23.89
C ALA A 32 16.36 9.89 25.12
N ALA A 33 17.54 9.27 25.10
CA ALA A 33 18.04 8.47 26.22
C ALA A 33 18.40 9.32 27.45
N HIS A 34 18.81 10.58 27.26
CA HIS A 34 19.21 11.48 28.32
C HIS A 34 18.05 12.30 28.89
N GLN A 35 17.12 12.72 28.04
CA GLN A 35 15.96 13.56 28.39
C GLN A 35 14.67 13.03 27.77
N PRO A 36 14.18 11.86 28.17
CA PRO A 36 13.01 11.22 27.54
C PRO A 36 11.75 12.09 27.65
N ASP A 37 11.53 12.76 28.80
CA ASP A 37 10.34 13.59 29.02
C ASP A 37 10.34 14.85 28.14
N ALA A 38 11.50 15.46 27.94
CA ALA A 38 11.64 16.62 27.07
C ALA A 38 11.40 16.25 25.59
N LEU A 39 11.89 15.06 25.17
CA LEU A 39 11.62 14.54 23.84
C LEU A 39 10.13 14.24 23.66
N MET A 40 9.51 13.56 24.62
CA MET A 40 8.08 13.24 24.55
C MET A 40 7.22 14.49 24.42
N LYS A 41 7.58 15.61 25.11
CA LYS A 41 6.90 16.90 24.92
C LYS A 41 7.11 17.49 23.53
N ALA A 42 8.31 17.36 22.97
CA ALA A 42 8.64 17.89 21.65
C ALA A 42 7.97 17.14 20.50
N ILE A 43 7.81 15.80 20.63
CA ILE A 43 7.23 14.92 19.62
C ILE A 43 5.76 14.58 19.88
N GLN A 44 5.15 15.10 20.97
CA GLN A 44 3.73 14.86 21.22
C GLN A 44 2.92 15.30 19.99
N PRO A 45 2.34 14.39 19.25
CA PRO A 45 1.42 14.77 18.19
C PRO A 45 0.22 15.44 18.86
N SER A 46 -0.17 16.60 18.35
CA SER A 46 -1.42 17.28 18.77
C SER A 46 -2.69 16.47 18.42
N GLN A 47 -2.54 15.22 18.11
CA GLN A 47 -3.65 14.36 17.72
C GLN A 47 -4.08 13.51 18.91
N VAL A 48 -5.28 13.78 19.38
CA VAL A 48 -6.07 12.86 20.19
C VAL A 48 -6.13 11.53 19.42
N ILE A 49 -5.59 10.45 19.99
CA ILE A 49 -5.76 9.11 19.44
C ILE A 49 -7.25 8.80 19.59
N GLN A 50 -7.99 9.04 18.53
CA GLN A 50 -9.36 8.56 18.45
C GLN A 50 -9.27 7.04 18.26
N PHE A 51 -9.66 6.29 19.30
CA PHE A 51 -9.88 4.85 19.17
C PHE A 51 -10.98 4.67 18.10
N LYS A 52 -10.56 4.23 16.90
CA LYS A 52 -11.55 3.85 15.90
C LYS A 52 -12.39 2.73 16.49
N LYS A 53 -13.71 2.96 16.57
CA LYS A 53 -14.68 1.91 16.85
C LYS A 53 -14.33 0.71 15.94
N ARG A 54 -14.35 -0.50 16.52
CA ARG A 54 -14.12 -1.72 15.72
C ARG A 54 -15.13 -1.73 14.57
N GLU A 55 -14.62 -1.76 13.36
CA GLU A 55 -15.40 -1.77 12.12
C GLU A 55 -16.23 -3.07 12.09
N SER A 56 -17.51 -2.97 11.85
CA SER A 56 -18.37 -4.15 11.66
C SER A 56 -17.98 -4.87 10.36
N LEU A 57 -18.39 -6.14 10.22
CA LEU A 57 -18.15 -6.88 8.97
C LEU A 57 -18.87 -6.21 7.79
N GLU A 58 -20.06 -5.68 8.03
CA GLU A 58 -20.85 -4.92 7.05
C GLU A 58 -20.13 -3.67 6.60
N ASP A 59 -19.63 -2.87 7.54
CA ASP A 59 -18.88 -1.65 7.25
C ASP A 59 -17.59 -1.98 6.47
N LEU A 60 -16.91 -3.06 6.87
CA LEU A 60 -15.71 -3.54 6.18
C LEU A 60 -16.02 -3.91 4.73
N ILE A 61 -17.06 -4.71 4.48
CA ILE A 61 -17.46 -5.12 3.13
C ILE A 61 -17.81 -3.89 2.29
N ALA A 62 -18.62 -2.98 2.82
CA ALA A 62 -19.04 -1.77 2.12
C ALA A 62 -17.86 -0.87 1.73
N ASP A 63 -16.90 -0.65 2.66
CA ASP A 63 -15.69 0.11 2.37
C ASP A 63 -14.85 -0.57 1.27
N ARG A 64 -14.67 -1.91 1.35
CA ARG A 64 -13.88 -2.64 0.35
C ARG A 64 -14.54 -2.68 -1.02
N MET A 65 -15.85 -2.78 -1.09
CA MET A 65 -16.59 -2.68 -2.34
C MET A 65 -16.43 -1.30 -2.99
N THR A 66 -16.55 -0.23 -2.22
CA THR A 66 -16.31 1.14 -2.71
C THR A 66 -14.92 1.26 -3.31
N ARG A 67 -13.89 0.78 -2.59
CA ARG A 67 -12.49 0.82 -3.05
C ARG A 67 -12.24 -0.04 -4.29
N LEU A 68 -12.86 -1.22 -4.41
CA LEU A 68 -12.71 -2.09 -5.59
C LEU A 68 -13.44 -1.52 -6.81
N THR A 69 -14.55 -0.82 -6.61
CA THR A 69 -15.22 -0.05 -7.67
C THR A 69 -14.33 1.08 -8.17
N ASP A 70 -13.68 1.81 -7.27
CA ASP A 70 -12.71 2.84 -7.62
C ASP A 70 -11.46 2.24 -8.29
N TYR A 71 -11.02 1.09 -7.81
CA TYR A 71 -9.85 0.37 -8.33
C TYR A 71 -10.06 -0.10 -9.77
N GLN A 72 -11.20 -0.74 -10.03
CA GLN A 72 -11.52 -1.24 -11.37
C GLN A 72 -12.95 -0.83 -11.80
N ASP A 73 -13.97 -1.55 -11.32
CA ASP A 73 -15.38 -1.30 -11.63
C ASP A 73 -16.30 -2.03 -10.63
N GLN A 74 -17.60 -1.80 -10.81
CA GLN A 74 -18.63 -2.41 -9.97
C GLN A 74 -18.68 -3.95 -10.10
N ALA A 75 -18.44 -4.50 -11.29
CA ALA A 75 -18.47 -5.95 -11.50
C ALA A 75 -17.37 -6.64 -10.68
N TYR A 76 -16.19 -6.03 -10.62
CA TYR A 76 -15.07 -6.52 -9.80
C TYR A 76 -15.37 -6.46 -8.30
N ALA A 77 -16.03 -5.39 -7.85
CA ALA A 77 -16.49 -5.27 -6.46
C ALA A 77 -17.57 -6.31 -6.11
N LEU A 78 -18.51 -6.58 -7.02
CA LEU A 78 -19.54 -7.60 -6.83
C LEU A 78 -18.96 -9.03 -6.77
N LEU A 79 -17.92 -9.32 -7.53
CA LEU A 79 -17.18 -10.58 -7.42
C LEU A 79 -16.64 -10.78 -6.00
N TYR A 80 -15.99 -9.75 -5.46
CA TYR A 80 -15.51 -9.76 -4.07
C TYR A 80 -16.64 -10.01 -3.08
N GLN A 81 -17.73 -9.25 -3.18
CA GLN A 81 -18.89 -9.36 -2.29
C GLN A 81 -19.47 -10.78 -2.33
N GLY A 82 -19.68 -11.34 -3.51
CA GLY A 82 -20.26 -12.68 -3.66
C GLY A 82 -19.45 -13.76 -2.96
N ILE A 83 -18.13 -13.67 -2.98
CA ILE A 83 -17.24 -14.61 -2.28
C ILE A 83 -17.34 -14.44 -0.77
N VAL A 84 -17.30 -13.20 -0.27
CA VAL A 84 -17.36 -12.92 1.17
C VAL A 84 -18.73 -13.34 1.74
N GLU A 85 -19.83 -13.07 1.03
CA GLU A 85 -21.17 -13.49 1.44
C GLU A 85 -21.36 -15.02 1.42
N LYS A 86 -20.74 -15.71 0.47
CA LYS A 86 -20.71 -17.19 0.46
C LYS A 86 -20.03 -17.73 1.72
N VAL A 87 -18.88 -17.16 2.10
CA VAL A 87 -18.17 -17.52 3.33
C VAL A 87 -19.05 -17.26 4.55
N ARG A 88 -19.65 -16.06 4.61
CA ARG A 88 -20.54 -15.64 5.71
C ARG A 88 -21.72 -16.58 5.88
N ALA A 89 -22.37 -16.95 4.80
CA ALA A 89 -23.52 -17.88 4.83
C ALA A 89 -23.13 -19.26 5.39
N THR A 90 -21.92 -19.75 5.05
CA THR A 90 -21.42 -21.05 5.54
C THR A 90 -20.96 -20.97 6.99
N GLU A 91 -20.40 -19.85 7.44
CA GLU A 91 -19.91 -19.65 8.81
C GLU A 91 -21.04 -19.33 9.82
N ALA A 92 -22.12 -18.68 9.37
CA ALA A 92 -23.21 -18.22 10.23
C ALA A 92 -23.83 -19.31 11.13
N PRO A 93 -24.08 -20.55 10.66
CA PRO A 93 -24.59 -21.62 11.52
C PRO A 93 -23.67 -21.98 12.69
N LEU A 94 -22.36 -21.68 12.57
CA LEU A 94 -21.36 -21.93 13.60
C LEU A 94 -21.31 -20.83 14.69
N GLY A 95 -22.10 -19.76 14.54
CA GLY A 95 -22.12 -18.61 15.45
C GLY A 95 -20.80 -17.82 15.47
N LYS A 96 -20.02 -17.86 14.39
CA LYS A 96 -18.70 -17.21 14.25
C LYS A 96 -18.68 -16.24 13.07
N THR A 97 -17.73 -15.32 13.07
CA THR A 97 -17.49 -14.33 12.00
C THR A 97 -16.02 -14.19 11.62
N LEU A 98 -15.14 -14.91 12.29
CA LEU A 98 -13.68 -14.77 12.13
C LEU A 98 -13.21 -15.12 10.72
N LEU A 99 -13.76 -16.19 10.12
CA LEU A 99 -13.41 -16.59 8.76
C LEU A 99 -13.88 -15.53 7.77
N SER A 100 -15.11 -15.07 7.89
CA SER A 100 -15.69 -14.01 7.04
C SER A 100 -14.88 -12.71 7.12
N GLU A 101 -14.53 -12.25 8.33
CA GLU A 101 -13.70 -11.06 8.51
C GLU A 101 -12.30 -11.27 7.89
N THR A 102 -11.71 -12.44 8.08
CA THR A 102 -10.38 -12.76 7.55
C THR A 102 -10.40 -12.78 6.02
N VAL A 103 -11.38 -13.47 5.43
CA VAL A 103 -11.52 -13.54 3.96
C VAL A 103 -11.81 -12.14 3.40
N ALA A 104 -12.69 -11.36 4.01
CA ALA A 104 -12.98 -10.00 3.56
C ALA A 104 -11.70 -9.13 3.51
N ARG A 105 -10.81 -9.24 4.50
CA ARG A 105 -9.56 -8.48 4.54
C ARG A 105 -8.52 -9.00 3.55
N GLN A 106 -8.30 -10.31 3.50
CA GLN A 106 -7.20 -10.88 2.71
C GLN A 106 -7.54 -10.94 1.22
N LEU A 107 -8.79 -11.30 0.87
CA LEU A 107 -9.23 -11.28 -0.53
C LEU A 107 -9.13 -9.87 -1.12
N TYR A 108 -9.57 -8.83 -0.39
CA TYR A 108 -9.40 -7.45 -0.82
C TYR A 108 -7.93 -7.11 -1.08
N ARG A 109 -7.02 -7.51 -0.19
CA ARG A 109 -5.57 -7.22 -0.35
C ARG A 109 -4.98 -7.85 -1.60
N LEU A 110 -5.43 -9.07 -1.93
CA LEU A 110 -5.01 -9.76 -3.15
C LEU A 110 -5.64 -9.12 -4.39
N MET A 111 -6.93 -8.77 -4.34
CA MET A 111 -7.65 -8.18 -5.46
C MET A 111 -7.19 -6.74 -5.78
N ALA A 112 -6.79 -5.96 -4.77
CA ALA A 112 -6.34 -4.59 -4.92
C ALA A 112 -4.80 -4.49 -5.02
N TYR A 113 -4.18 -5.33 -5.84
CA TYR A 113 -2.72 -5.27 -6.05
C TYR A 113 -2.30 -3.96 -6.72
N LYS A 114 -1.09 -3.52 -6.41
CA LYS A 114 -0.58 -2.20 -6.83
C LYS A 114 0.06 -2.27 -8.21
N ASP A 115 -0.76 -2.07 -9.23
CA ASP A 115 -0.30 -1.94 -10.62
C ASP A 115 -0.14 -0.47 -11.06
N GLU A 116 0.22 -0.25 -12.31
CA GLU A 116 0.47 1.05 -12.89
C GLU A 116 -0.79 1.92 -12.94
N TYR A 117 -1.95 1.33 -13.20
CA TYR A 117 -3.24 2.03 -13.18
C TYR A 117 -3.59 2.51 -11.78
N GLU A 118 -3.39 1.66 -10.78
CA GLU A 118 -3.64 2.00 -9.38
C GLU A 118 -2.67 3.05 -8.86
N VAL A 119 -1.39 2.96 -9.20
CA VAL A 119 -0.42 4.01 -8.88
C VAL A 119 -0.87 5.34 -9.45
N ALA A 120 -1.30 5.36 -10.71
CA ALA A 120 -1.79 6.57 -11.36
C ALA A 120 -3.06 7.12 -10.68
N ARG A 121 -4.01 6.26 -10.33
CA ARG A 121 -5.23 6.63 -9.60
C ARG A 121 -4.92 7.23 -8.23
N LEU A 122 -4.05 6.59 -7.46
CA LEU A 122 -3.67 7.06 -6.13
C LEU A 122 -3.03 8.44 -6.15
N HIS A 123 -2.26 8.77 -7.17
CA HIS A 123 -1.66 10.09 -7.32
C HIS A 123 -2.62 11.17 -7.84
N THR A 124 -3.74 10.81 -8.44
CA THR A 124 -4.61 11.77 -9.16
C THR A 124 -6.03 11.90 -8.61
N GLN A 125 -6.54 10.88 -7.90
CA GLN A 125 -7.96 10.80 -7.53
C GLN A 125 -8.21 10.70 -6.02
N THR A 126 -7.17 10.68 -5.19
CA THR A 126 -7.31 10.46 -3.73
C THR A 126 -7.02 11.71 -2.89
N GLY A 127 -7.03 12.91 -3.48
CA GLY A 127 -6.62 14.15 -2.78
C GLY A 127 -5.13 14.18 -2.42
N PHE A 128 -4.30 13.33 -3.07
CA PHE A 128 -2.86 13.24 -2.78
C PHE A 128 -2.16 14.58 -2.97
N MET A 129 -2.41 15.27 -4.09
CA MET A 129 -1.78 16.58 -4.36
C MET A 129 -2.25 17.66 -3.39
N GLU A 130 -3.52 17.67 -3.01
CA GLU A 130 -4.05 18.61 -2.02
C GLU A 130 -3.39 18.42 -0.65
N ARG A 131 -3.21 17.15 -0.22
CA ARG A 131 -2.48 16.86 1.03
C ARG A 131 -1.05 17.35 0.99
N ILE A 132 -0.35 17.19 -0.14
CA ILE A 132 1.01 17.71 -0.29
C ILE A 132 0.98 19.24 -0.22
N GLN A 133 0.10 19.91 -0.96
CA GLN A 133 -0.02 21.37 -0.94
C GLN A 133 -0.27 21.91 0.46
N ASN A 134 -1.12 21.23 1.24
CA ASN A 134 -1.42 21.62 2.62
C ASN A 134 -0.29 21.30 3.63
N SER A 135 0.69 20.49 3.23
CA SER A 135 1.80 20.06 4.10
C SER A 135 3.08 20.87 3.90
N PHE A 136 3.14 21.69 2.86
CA PHE A 136 4.32 22.50 2.53
C PHE A 136 3.92 23.95 2.27
N GLU A 137 4.74 24.88 2.76
CA GLU A 137 4.61 26.31 2.49
C GLU A 137 5.49 26.72 1.31
N GLY A 138 5.05 27.72 0.53
CA GLY A 138 5.79 28.27 -0.60
C GLY A 138 5.70 27.44 -1.88
N ASP A 139 6.48 27.83 -2.88
CA ASP A 139 6.52 27.17 -4.19
C ASP A 139 7.35 25.89 -4.12
N PHE A 140 6.73 24.75 -4.46
CA PHE A 140 7.42 23.47 -4.54
C PHE A 140 7.13 22.74 -5.85
N LYS A 141 8.02 21.83 -6.21
CA LYS A 141 7.86 20.94 -7.37
C LYS A 141 7.88 19.49 -6.94
N VAL A 142 6.84 18.75 -7.29
CA VAL A 142 6.76 17.31 -7.04
C VAL A 142 7.52 16.57 -8.13
N HIS A 143 8.41 15.67 -7.72
CA HIS A 143 9.11 14.75 -8.60
C HIS A 143 8.75 13.31 -8.26
N TYR A 144 8.52 12.51 -9.28
CA TYR A 144 8.14 11.11 -9.15
C TYR A 144 9.35 10.22 -9.42
N HIS A 145 9.68 9.35 -8.49
CA HIS A 145 10.72 8.34 -8.66
C HIS A 145 10.08 7.01 -9.01
N LEU A 146 10.08 6.69 -10.31
CA LEU A 146 9.37 5.54 -10.86
C LEU A 146 10.36 4.60 -11.54
N ALA A 147 10.05 3.33 -11.51
CA ALA A 147 10.73 2.28 -12.27
C ALA A 147 9.71 1.57 -13.18
N PRO A 148 9.28 2.21 -14.30
CA PRO A 148 8.34 1.58 -15.21
C PRO A 148 8.93 0.25 -15.72
N PRO A 149 8.22 -0.88 -15.59
CA PRO A 149 8.79 -2.21 -15.88
C PRO A 149 9.33 -2.35 -17.29
N LEU A 150 8.78 -1.57 -18.23
CA LEU A 150 9.13 -1.63 -19.65
C LEU A 150 10.36 -0.80 -20.05
N TRP A 151 10.75 0.18 -19.23
CA TRP A 151 11.81 1.14 -19.56
C TRP A 151 12.92 1.22 -18.49
N SER A 152 12.76 0.48 -17.41
CA SER A 152 13.72 0.50 -16.32
C SER A 152 14.76 -0.61 -16.53
N LYS A 153 16.03 -0.21 -16.48
CA LYS A 153 17.14 -1.16 -16.44
C LYS A 153 17.21 -1.78 -15.04
N ARG A 154 17.68 -3.01 -14.95
CA ARG A 154 18.04 -3.63 -13.67
C ARG A 154 19.50 -3.28 -13.33
N ASN A 155 19.75 -3.04 -12.06
CA ASN A 155 21.12 -2.89 -11.55
C ASN A 155 21.81 -4.27 -11.42
N SER A 156 23.07 -4.27 -10.98
CA SER A 156 23.85 -5.50 -10.74
C SER A 156 23.26 -6.44 -9.69
N GLN A 157 22.32 -5.94 -8.86
CA GLN A 157 21.60 -6.70 -7.83
C GLN A 157 20.22 -7.18 -8.31
N GLY A 158 19.88 -6.94 -9.60
CA GLY A 158 18.59 -7.34 -10.19
C GLY A 158 17.44 -6.39 -9.91
N GLU A 159 17.64 -5.28 -9.19
CA GLU A 159 16.61 -4.32 -8.85
C GLU A 159 16.35 -3.32 -9.99
N LEU A 160 15.10 -2.90 -10.15
CA LEU A 160 14.72 -1.88 -11.14
C LEU A 160 15.24 -0.49 -10.74
N VAL A 161 16.02 0.12 -11.63
CA VAL A 161 16.57 1.46 -11.42
C VAL A 161 15.46 2.50 -11.56
N LYS A 162 15.15 3.21 -10.46
CA LYS A 162 14.19 4.31 -10.46
C LYS A 162 14.73 5.53 -11.21
N LYS A 163 13.90 6.10 -12.08
CA LYS A 163 14.16 7.35 -12.77
C LYS A 163 13.33 8.48 -12.19
N LYS A 164 13.88 9.68 -12.18
CA LYS A 164 13.21 10.90 -11.74
C LYS A 164 12.39 11.48 -12.88
N PHE A 165 11.10 11.68 -12.66
CA PHE A 165 10.17 12.32 -13.60
C PHE A 165 9.68 13.66 -13.01
N GLY A 166 9.53 14.66 -13.88
CA GLY A 166 9.04 15.98 -13.48
C GLY A 166 7.51 16.05 -13.35
N PRO A 167 6.97 17.26 -13.08
CA PRO A 167 5.53 17.48 -12.85
C PRO A 167 4.62 17.06 -14.00
N ILE A 168 5.11 17.02 -15.24
CA ILE A 168 4.35 16.58 -16.43
C ILE A 168 3.86 15.13 -16.29
N MET A 169 4.51 14.33 -15.41
CA MET A 169 4.09 12.96 -15.14
C MET A 169 2.68 12.87 -14.55
N LEU A 170 2.22 13.90 -13.85
CA LEU A 170 0.86 13.97 -13.34
C LEU A 170 -0.20 13.91 -14.45
N THR A 171 0.08 14.54 -15.61
CA THR A 171 -0.81 14.45 -16.79
C THR A 171 -0.85 13.03 -17.31
N GLY A 172 0.30 12.37 -17.42
CA GLY A 172 0.38 10.95 -17.78
C GLY A 172 -0.43 10.05 -16.83
N PHE A 173 -0.33 10.29 -15.54
CA PHE A 173 -1.13 9.57 -14.54
C PHE A 173 -2.63 9.82 -14.68
N LYS A 174 -3.07 11.05 -14.97
CA LYS A 174 -4.51 11.34 -15.21
C LYS A 174 -5.07 10.54 -16.39
N VAL A 175 -4.28 10.37 -17.45
CA VAL A 175 -4.68 9.54 -18.60
C VAL A 175 -4.69 8.07 -18.21
N LEU A 176 -3.62 7.59 -17.58
CA LEU A 176 -3.47 6.17 -17.20
C LEU A 176 -4.56 5.73 -16.21
N ALA A 177 -4.90 6.57 -15.23
CA ALA A 177 -5.97 6.28 -14.27
C ALA A 177 -7.35 6.08 -14.95
N LYS A 178 -7.62 6.76 -16.07
CA LYS A 178 -8.85 6.57 -16.86
C LYS A 178 -8.87 5.24 -17.61
N LEU A 179 -7.70 4.67 -17.86
CA LEU A 179 -7.55 3.39 -18.57
C LEU A 179 -7.62 2.16 -17.64
N LYS A 180 -7.99 2.34 -16.38
CA LYS A 180 -8.12 1.25 -15.40
C LYS A 180 -9.03 0.09 -15.85
N GLY A 181 -10.04 0.37 -16.67
CA GLY A 181 -10.94 -0.64 -17.26
C GLY A 181 -10.28 -1.58 -18.26
N LEU A 182 -9.06 -1.29 -18.73
CA LEU A 182 -8.28 -2.21 -19.57
C LEU A 182 -7.64 -3.36 -18.77
N ARG A 183 -7.58 -3.23 -17.43
CA ARG A 183 -6.96 -4.22 -16.55
C ARG A 183 -7.56 -5.61 -16.78
N GLY A 184 -6.70 -6.58 -17.03
CA GLY A 184 -7.09 -7.97 -17.28
C GLY A 184 -7.67 -8.25 -18.67
N THR A 185 -7.83 -7.25 -19.54
CA THR A 185 -8.28 -7.44 -20.93
C THR A 185 -7.11 -7.77 -21.86
N LYS A 186 -7.40 -8.10 -23.11
CA LYS A 186 -6.37 -8.31 -24.16
C LYS A 186 -5.55 -7.06 -24.44
N LEU A 187 -6.09 -5.87 -24.16
CA LEU A 187 -5.45 -4.57 -24.32
C LEU A 187 -4.67 -4.11 -23.08
N ASP A 188 -4.67 -4.90 -22.02
CA ASP A 188 -3.88 -4.66 -20.82
C ASP A 188 -2.40 -4.85 -21.09
N TYR A 189 -1.72 -3.77 -21.43
CA TYR A 189 -0.30 -3.79 -21.75
C TYR A 189 0.57 -4.16 -20.53
N PHE A 190 0.25 -3.61 -19.37
CA PHE A 190 1.01 -3.87 -18.13
C PHE A 190 0.73 -5.26 -17.56
N GLY A 191 -0.48 -5.76 -17.75
CA GLY A 191 -0.92 -7.06 -17.27
C GLY A 191 -0.21 -8.27 -17.89
N LYS A 192 0.67 -8.05 -18.88
CA LYS A 192 1.46 -9.12 -19.55
C LYS A 192 2.75 -9.46 -18.82
N THR A 193 3.17 -8.67 -17.84
CA THR A 193 4.37 -8.94 -17.06
C THR A 193 4.16 -10.18 -16.17
N GLU A 194 5.24 -10.90 -15.88
CA GLU A 194 5.22 -12.09 -15.03
C GLU A 194 4.65 -11.78 -13.64
N GLU A 195 5.02 -10.62 -13.07
CA GLU A 195 4.51 -10.16 -11.77
C GLU A 195 2.98 -10.03 -11.79
N ARG A 196 2.40 -9.38 -12.81
CA ARG A 196 0.94 -9.18 -12.93
C ARG A 196 0.20 -10.48 -13.20
N GLN A 197 0.81 -11.40 -13.94
CA GLN A 197 0.26 -12.75 -14.14
C GLN A 197 0.24 -13.54 -12.83
N THR A 198 1.32 -13.45 -12.05
CA THR A 198 1.41 -14.08 -10.72
C THR A 198 0.39 -13.52 -9.75
N GLU A 199 0.23 -12.20 -9.66
CA GLU A 199 -0.78 -11.57 -8.80
C GLU A 199 -2.19 -12.05 -9.13
N ARG A 200 -2.54 -12.09 -10.42
CA ARG A 200 -3.85 -12.63 -10.83
C ARG A 200 -4.00 -14.13 -10.59
N ALA A 201 -2.91 -14.89 -10.69
CA ALA A 201 -2.93 -16.31 -10.33
C ALA A 201 -3.19 -16.51 -8.85
N LEU A 202 -2.52 -15.75 -7.98
CA LEU A 202 -2.72 -15.79 -6.54
C LEU A 202 -4.16 -15.43 -6.11
N VAL A 203 -4.80 -14.48 -6.78
CA VAL A 203 -6.24 -14.19 -6.54
C VAL A 203 -7.09 -15.40 -6.82
N ARG A 204 -6.90 -16.05 -7.98
CA ARG A 204 -7.68 -17.24 -8.37
C ARG A 204 -7.41 -18.44 -7.43
N GLU A 205 -6.16 -18.67 -7.10
CA GLU A 205 -5.74 -19.73 -6.17
C GLU A 205 -6.37 -19.53 -4.79
N TYR A 206 -6.36 -18.30 -4.27
CA TYR A 206 -6.98 -17.98 -3.00
C TYR A 206 -8.50 -18.24 -3.01
N MET A 207 -9.19 -17.88 -4.10
CA MET A 207 -10.62 -18.18 -4.27
C MET A 207 -10.88 -19.70 -4.27
N GLN A 208 -10.04 -20.50 -4.94
CA GLN A 208 -10.15 -21.96 -4.94
C GLN A 208 -9.90 -22.55 -3.54
N HIS A 209 -8.95 -22.01 -2.79
CA HIS A 209 -8.71 -22.41 -1.40
C HIS A 209 -9.91 -22.09 -0.50
N ILE A 210 -10.56 -20.94 -0.69
CA ILE A 210 -11.80 -20.62 0.03
C ILE A 210 -12.85 -21.68 -0.27
N ASP A 211 -13.10 -22.02 -1.53
CA ASP A 211 -14.08 -23.02 -1.91
C ASP A 211 -13.79 -24.41 -1.29
N HIS A 212 -12.52 -24.80 -1.23
CA HIS A 212 -12.10 -26.04 -0.58
C HIS A 212 -12.37 -26.02 0.94
N VAL A 213 -12.03 -24.92 1.61
CA VAL A 213 -12.28 -24.74 3.06
C VAL A 213 -13.79 -24.78 3.35
N LEU A 214 -14.60 -24.10 2.55
CA LEU A 214 -16.05 -24.10 2.73
C LEU A 214 -16.67 -25.50 2.55
N GLY A 215 -16.14 -26.30 1.62
CA GLY A 215 -16.55 -27.69 1.44
C GLY A 215 -16.27 -28.54 2.68
N SER A 216 -15.18 -28.31 3.39
CA SER A 216 -14.84 -29.02 4.63
C SER A 216 -15.57 -28.51 5.88
N LEU A 217 -16.08 -27.26 5.87
CA LEU A 217 -16.87 -26.71 6.97
C LEU A 217 -18.34 -27.14 6.95
N SER A 218 -18.85 -27.50 5.78
CA SER A 218 -20.23 -27.92 5.57
C SER A 218 -20.44 -29.43 5.66
N SER A 219 -19.38 -30.19 5.82
CA SER A 219 -19.40 -31.64 6.05
C SER A 219 -19.22 -31.99 7.51
#